data_be8839f47016e3f85e1024c86c51801a
#
_entry.id   be8839f47016e3f85e1024c86c51801a
#
_cell.length_a   1.000
_cell.length_b   1.000
_cell.length_c   1.000
_cell.angle_alpha   90.00
_cell.angle_beta   90.00
_cell.angle_gamma   90.00
#
_symmetry.space_group_name_H-M   'P 1'
#
loop_
_entity.id
_entity.type
_entity.pdbx_description
1 polymer ?
#
loop_
_entity_poly.entity_id
_entity_poly.type
_entity_poly.pdbx_seq_one_letter_code
_entity_poly.pdbx_strand_id
1 'polypeptide(L)'
;MSNNIPKRALCIRNTSSWAHVKAEFKFDSPRFNKTSVIKNLPLMSPKIHELIEKIKILDEEDMKRDGKYYKHIIYSDVDGNSGAKMVASSMIANDYILIYNNGILKNNINNQYNTFGLLTKSTVNKKPLPTKLKKNMMNLMNNRENNVNGKNMRFIILDSGFKEGIDVFDVKYMHILEPLITKSERTQVIGRGTRYCGQAGLPFNPNEGWPLYIYTYDIKYDDNITVHELFKKYSNESISVFNFIVN
;
A
#
# COMPACT_ATOMS: atom_id res chain seq x y z
N MET A 1 -14.03 -4.08 23.87
CA MET A 1 -12.91 -3.67 24.75
C MET A 1 -11.96 -2.85 23.90
N SER A 2 -11.81 -1.55 24.17
CA SER A 2 -10.86 -0.70 23.44
C SER A 2 -9.45 -1.10 23.85
N ASN A 3 -8.70 -1.69 22.94
CA ASN A 3 -7.30 -2.02 23.17
C ASN A 3 -6.52 -0.71 23.28
N ASN A 4 -6.25 -0.28 24.50
CA ASN A 4 -5.37 0.85 24.79
C ASN A 4 -3.93 0.45 24.49
N ILE A 5 -3.53 0.57 23.23
CA ILE A 5 -2.13 0.36 22.83
C ILE A 5 -1.28 1.45 23.49
N PRO A 6 -0.22 1.08 24.23
CA PRO A 6 0.65 2.05 24.88
C PRO A 6 1.22 3.05 23.88
N LYS A 7 1.25 4.33 24.23
CA LYS A 7 1.80 5.42 23.37
C LYS A 7 3.20 5.11 22.82
N ARG A 8 4.05 4.41 23.59
CA ARG A 8 5.39 3.97 23.18
C ARG A 8 5.34 3.00 22.00
N ALA A 9 4.42 2.02 22.01
CA ALA A 9 4.30 1.04 20.95
C ALA A 9 3.83 1.70 19.63
N LEU A 10 2.89 2.65 19.70
CA LEU A 10 2.48 3.45 18.56
C LEU A 10 3.63 4.30 18.00
N CYS A 11 4.47 4.87 18.86
CA CYS A 11 5.63 5.65 18.45
C CYS A 11 6.63 4.78 17.66
N ILE A 12 6.97 3.60 18.17
CA ILE A 12 7.87 2.64 17.49
C ILE A 12 7.32 2.29 16.10
N ARG A 13 6.03 1.97 15.99
CA ARG A 13 5.39 1.60 14.75
C ARG A 13 5.41 2.74 13.71
N ASN A 14 5.08 3.95 14.13
CA ASN A 14 5.09 5.13 13.25
C ASN A 14 6.50 5.47 12.78
N THR A 15 7.48 5.42 13.69
CA THR A 15 8.88 5.70 13.38
C THR A 15 9.47 4.65 12.44
N SER A 16 9.02 3.39 12.53
CA SER A 16 9.46 2.32 11.63
C SER A 16 8.97 2.49 10.20
N SER A 17 7.92 3.29 9.96
CA SER A 17 7.46 3.58 8.60
C SER A 17 8.20 4.74 7.97
N TRP A 18 8.40 5.83 8.73
CA TRP A 18 9.27 6.95 8.33
C TRP A 18 9.69 7.73 9.57
N ALA A 19 10.99 7.81 9.82
CA ALA A 19 11.52 8.36 11.06
C ALA A 19 11.15 9.84 11.30
N HIS A 20 11.23 10.69 10.26
CA HIS A 20 10.92 12.12 10.36
C HIS A 20 10.28 12.67 9.08
N VAL A 21 8.98 12.96 9.10
CA VAL A 21 8.26 13.48 7.93
C VAL A 21 8.32 15.00 7.88
N LYS A 22 9.37 15.53 7.24
CA LYS A 22 9.52 16.96 6.95
C LYS A 22 8.58 17.40 5.81
N ALA A 23 8.37 18.72 5.66
CA ALA A 23 7.53 19.29 4.62
C ALA A 23 8.01 18.94 3.19
N GLU A 24 9.31 18.83 2.99
CA GLU A 24 9.93 18.46 1.72
C GLU A 24 9.65 17.01 1.28
N PHE A 25 9.24 16.13 2.21
CA PHE A 25 8.88 14.75 1.91
C PHE A 25 7.38 14.54 1.66
N LYS A 26 6.54 15.55 1.82
CA LYS A 26 5.08 15.45 1.66
C LYS A 26 4.66 15.89 0.27
N PHE A 27 4.10 15.00 -0.53
CA PHE A 27 3.67 15.32 -1.90
C PHE A 27 2.61 16.43 -1.98
N ASP A 28 1.85 16.64 -0.90
CA ASP A 28 0.84 17.69 -0.77
C ASP A 28 1.34 18.99 -0.10
N SER A 29 2.68 19.12 -0.02
CA SER A 29 3.36 20.34 0.46
C SER A 29 3.94 21.13 -0.72
N PRO A 30 3.87 22.48 -0.70
CA PRO A 30 4.55 23.30 -1.71
C PRO A 30 6.08 23.19 -1.68
N ARG A 31 6.63 22.59 -0.61
CA ARG A 31 8.08 22.33 -0.47
C ARG A 31 8.48 20.93 -0.92
N PHE A 32 7.57 20.15 -1.51
CA PHE A 32 7.86 18.78 -1.92
C PHE A 32 9.04 18.72 -2.87
N ASN A 33 10.02 17.85 -2.54
CA ASN A 33 11.24 17.68 -3.32
C ASN A 33 11.48 16.20 -3.59
N LYS A 34 11.26 15.76 -4.84
CA LYS A 34 11.44 14.37 -5.28
C LYS A 34 12.87 13.85 -5.01
N THR A 35 13.88 14.63 -5.34
CA THR A 35 15.28 14.24 -5.17
C THR A 35 15.62 14.03 -3.69
N SER A 36 15.10 14.89 -2.81
CA SER A 36 15.27 14.75 -1.36
C SER A 36 14.59 13.45 -0.85
N VAL A 37 13.40 13.12 -1.35
CA VAL A 37 12.73 11.86 -1.00
C VAL A 37 13.58 10.66 -1.43
N ILE A 38 13.98 10.58 -2.69
CA ILE A 38 14.77 9.45 -3.24
C ILE A 38 16.05 9.26 -2.44
N LYS A 39 16.81 10.35 -2.21
CA LYS A 39 18.08 10.30 -1.48
C LYS A 39 17.93 9.75 -0.06
N ASN A 40 16.88 10.13 0.63
CA ASN A 40 16.67 9.77 2.03
C ASN A 40 15.86 8.47 2.22
N LEU A 41 15.17 7.97 1.18
CA LEU A 41 14.27 6.82 1.27
C LEU A 41 14.92 5.56 1.87
N PRO A 42 16.13 5.11 1.43
CA PRO A 42 16.73 3.89 1.96
C PRO A 42 17.01 3.95 3.47
N LEU A 43 17.39 5.14 3.97
CA LEU A 43 17.72 5.33 5.38
C LEU A 43 16.49 5.62 6.24
N MET A 44 15.57 6.46 5.75
CA MET A 44 14.43 6.95 6.53
C MET A 44 13.25 6.00 6.51
N SER A 45 13.12 5.17 5.49
CA SER A 45 12.09 4.15 5.37
C SER A 45 12.53 2.96 4.53
N PRO A 46 13.36 2.06 5.07
CA PRO A 46 13.80 0.85 4.37
C PRO A 46 12.63 0.03 3.82
N LYS A 47 11.49 -0.03 4.54
CA LYS A 47 10.28 -0.75 4.09
C LYS A 47 9.69 -0.19 2.80
N ILE A 48 9.59 1.15 2.69
CA ILE A 48 9.05 1.78 1.48
C ILE A 48 10.07 1.69 0.34
N HIS A 49 11.36 1.74 0.66
CA HIS A 49 12.41 1.49 -0.32
C HIS A 49 12.29 0.07 -0.90
N GLU A 50 12.22 -0.93 -0.03
CA GLU A 50 12.05 -2.33 -0.42
C GLU A 50 10.73 -2.56 -1.20
N LEU A 51 9.64 -1.90 -0.83
CA LEU A 51 8.39 -1.92 -1.58
C LEU A 51 8.60 -1.48 -3.04
N ILE A 52 9.28 -0.35 -3.26
CA ILE A 52 9.52 0.18 -4.61
C ILE A 52 10.40 -0.77 -5.42
N GLU A 53 11.47 -1.29 -4.83
CA GLU A 53 12.35 -2.25 -5.51
C GLU A 53 11.62 -3.57 -5.80
N LYS A 54 10.82 -4.08 -4.85
CA LYS A 54 10.01 -5.28 -5.07
C LYS A 54 9.00 -5.13 -6.21
N ILE A 55 8.36 -3.97 -6.32
CA ILE A 55 7.45 -3.69 -7.46
C ILE A 55 8.21 -3.78 -8.79
N LYS A 56 9.41 -3.20 -8.88
CA LYS A 56 10.22 -3.25 -10.11
C LYS A 56 10.59 -4.69 -10.49
N ILE A 57 11.03 -5.49 -9.51
CA ILE A 57 11.37 -6.90 -9.71
C ILE A 57 10.16 -7.68 -10.22
N LEU A 58 8.99 -7.52 -9.58
CA LEU A 58 7.76 -8.20 -9.99
C LEU A 58 7.32 -7.79 -11.40
N ASP A 59 7.49 -6.50 -11.74
CA ASP A 59 7.18 -5.98 -13.07
C ASP A 59 8.08 -6.61 -14.14
N GLU A 60 9.37 -6.73 -13.87
CA GLU A 60 10.33 -7.37 -14.79
C GLU A 60 10.02 -8.86 -14.97
N GLU A 61 9.73 -9.57 -13.88
CA GLU A 61 9.36 -10.99 -13.90
C GLU A 61 8.06 -11.22 -14.68
N ASP A 62 7.02 -10.41 -14.45
CA ASP A 62 5.73 -10.52 -15.11
C ASP A 62 5.82 -10.15 -16.60
N MET A 63 6.55 -9.10 -16.93
CA MET A 63 6.78 -8.72 -18.34
C MET A 63 7.54 -9.80 -19.09
N LYS A 64 8.53 -10.44 -18.45
CA LYS A 64 9.31 -11.54 -19.05
C LYS A 64 8.47 -12.81 -19.24
N ARG A 65 7.61 -13.15 -18.25
CA ARG A 65 6.80 -14.37 -18.26
C ARG A 65 5.51 -14.23 -19.08
N ASP A 66 4.78 -13.13 -18.88
CA ASP A 66 3.40 -12.97 -19.35
C ASP A 66 3.26 -11.83 -20.38
N GLY A 67 4.27 -10.98 -20.55
CA GLY A 67 4.21 -9.77 -21.36
C GLY A 67 3.20 -8.73 -20.84
N LYS A 68 2.90 -8.75 -19.55
CA LYS A 68 1.83 -7.94 -18.93
C LYS A 68 2.25 -7.42 -17.57
N TYR A 69 1.66 -6.28 -17.19
CA TYR A 69 1.66 -5.80 -15.83
C TYR A 69 0.42 -6.28 -15.08
N TYR A 70 0.47 -6.25 -13.75
CA TYR A 70 -0.66 -6.62 -12.90
C TYR A 70 -0.93 -5.54 -11.85
N LYS A 71 -2.15 -5.58 -11.28
CA LYS A 71 -2.58 -4.63 -10.27
C LYS A 71 -2.06 -4.98 -8.87
N HIS A 72 -1.76 -3.94 -8.10
CA HIS A 72 -1.27 -4.02 -6.74
C HIS A 72 -2.18 -3.28 -5.75
N ILE A 73 -2.39 -3.86 -4.58
CA ILE A 73 -2.88 -3.16 -3.39
C ILE A 73 -1.68 -2.88 -2.50
N ILE A 74 -1.56 -1.65 -2.01
CA ILE A 74 -0.58 -1.26 -1.00
C ILE A 74 -1.35 -0.77 0.22
N TYR A 75 -1.15 -1.42 1.35
CA TYR A 75 -1.84 -1.11 2.59
C TYR A 75 -0.86 -0.63 3.66
N SER A 76 -1.18 0.49 4.30
CA SER A 76 -0.47 0.98 5.48
C SER A 76 -1.48 1.26 6.60
N ASP A 77 -1.25 0.69 7.78
CA ASP A 77 -2.07 0.89 8.96
C ASP A 77 -1.59 2.08 9.82
N VAL A 78 -0.52 2.73 9.42
CA VAL A 78 0.00 3.93 10.08
C VAL A 78 -0.77 5.17 9.64
N ASP A 79 -1.30 5.87 10.62
CA ASP A 79 -2.06 7.10 10.38
C ASP A 79 -1.18 8.31 10.06
N GLY A 80 -1.80 9.30 9.43
CA GLY A 80 -1.18 10.59 9.18
C GLY A 80 -0.16 10.59 8.04
N ASN A 81 0.94 11.33 8.24
CA ASN A 81 1.90 11.58 7.16
C ASN A 81 2.94 10.45 6.99
N SER A 82 3.13 9.58 7.97
CA SER A 82 4.15 8.52 7.96
C SER A 82 3.67 7.22 7.29
N GLY A 83 2.38 7.06 7.08
CA GLY A 83 1.77 5.88 6.46
C GLY A 83 1.49 6.05 4.96
N ALA A 84 0.25 5.78 4.55
CA ALA A 84 -0.19 5.79 3.15
C ALA A 84 0.21 7.06 2.37
N LYS A 85 0.22 8.23 3.01
CA LYS A 85 0.69 9.48 2.38
C LYS A 85 2.18 9.48 2.10
N MET A 86 2.99 8.85 2.95
CA MET A 86 4.43 8.76 2.70
C MET A 86 4.74 7.78 1.57
N VAL A 87 3.98 6.68 1.50
CA VAL A 87 4.03 5.78 0.33
C VAL A 87 3.71 6.54 -0.95
N ALA A 88 2.64 7.33 -0.96
CA ALA A 88 2.29 8.15 -2.11
C ALA A 88 3.40 9.15 -2.49
N SER A 89 4.02 9.81 -1.50
CA SER A 89 5.16 10.71 -1.73
C SER A 89 6.35 9.97 -2.37
N SER A 90 6.65 8.78 -1.88
CA SER A 90 7.76 7.94 -2.39
C SER A 90 7.46 7.42 -3.81
N MET A 91 6.22 7.03 -4.09
CA MET A 91 5.82 6.65 -5.45
C MET A 91 5.93 7.83 -6.42
N ILE A 92 5.44 9.03 -6.05
CA ILE A 92 5.57 10.23 -6.89
C ILE A 92 7.04 10.60 -7.13
N ALA A 93 7.89 10.43 -6.12
CA ALA A 93 9.34 10.67 -6.26
C ALA A 93 9.98 9.68 -7.25
N ASN A 94 9.50 8.44 -7.31
CA ASN A 94 9.92 7.40 -8.26
C ASN A 94 9.08 7.37 -9.55
N ASP A 95 8.55 8.52 -9.98
CA ASP A 95 7.85 8.76 -11.25
C ASP A 95 6.54 7.99 -11.46
N TYR A 96 5.93 7.50 -10.36
CA TYR A 96 4.55 7.06 -10.40
C TYR A 96 3.60 8.27 -10.36
N ILE A 97 2.44 8.13 -10.98
CA ILE A 97 1.49 9.22 -11.20
C ILE A 97 0.26 9.04 -10.32
N LEU A 98 0.03 9.95 -9.38
CA LEU A 98 -1.24 10.04 -8.66
C LEU A 98 -2.34 10.48 -9.63
N ILE A 99 -3.42 9.68 -9.75
CA ILE A 99 -4.47 9.84 -10.77
C ILE A 99 -5.39 11.06 -10.56
N TYR A 100 -5.25 11.75 -9.45
CA TYR A 100 -6.06 12.95 -9.18
C TYR A 100 -5.20 14.13 -8.74
N ASN A 101 -5.77 15.33 -8.88
CA ASN A 101 -5.23 16.56 -8.35
C ASN A 101 -6.37 17.39 -7.78
N ASN A 102 -6.20 17.98 -6.58
CA ASN A 102 -7.20 18.81 -5.91
C ASN A 102 -8.62 18.19 -5.86
N GLY A 103 -8.70 16.88 -5.64
CA GLY A 103 -9.98 16.17 -5.52
C GLY A 103 -10.68 15.85 -6.86
N ILE A 104 -10.02 16.05 -8.00
CA ILE A 104 -10.55 15.81 -9.33
C ILE A 104 -9.62 14.80 -10.05
N LEU A 105 -10.19 13.80 -10.72
CA LEU A 105 -9.42 12.90 -11.57
C LEU A 105 -8.72 13.68 -12.69
N LYS A 106 -7.49 13.31 -12.97
CA LYS A 106 -6.74 13.87 -14.11
C LYS A 106 -7.32 13.34 -15.41
N ASN A 107 -7.44 14.21 -16.42
CA ASN A 107 -7.73 13.82 -17.77
C ASN A 107 -6.46 13.25 -18.45
N ASN A 108 -6.62 12.32 -19.40
CA ASN A 108 -5.53 11.75 -20.20
C ASN A 108 -4.47 10.90 -19.45
N ILE A 109 -4.92 10.06 -18.52
CA ILE A 109 -4.04 9.09 -17.83
C ILE A 109 -4.01 7.74 -18.57
N ASN A 110 -4.59 7.65 -19.74
CA ASN A 110 -4.77 6.40 -20.46
C ASN A 110 -3.43 5.79 -20.90
N ASN A 111 -3.31 4.47 -20.74
CA ASN A 111 -2.17 3.65 -21.13
C ASN A 111 -0.86 3.88 -20.33
N GLN A 112 -0.95 4.36 -19.09
CA GLN A 112 0.21 4.55 -18.25
C GLN A 112 0.15 3.57 -17.06
N TYR A 113 0.91 2.51 -17.14
CA TYR A 113 0.97 1.47 -16.09
C TYR A 113 1.64 1.93 -14.77
N ASN A 114 2.10 3.17 -14.67
CA ASN A 114 2.70 3.76 -13.47
C ASN A 114 1.71 4.62 -12.66
N THR A 115 0.40 4.47 -12.86
CA THR A 115 -0.62 5.28 -12.19
C THR A 115 -1.13 4.64 -10.90
N PHE A 116 -1.40 5.47 -9.90
CA PHE A 116 -1.95 5.01 -8.63
C PHE A 116 -3.05 5.91 -8.07
N GLY A 117 -3.96 5.31 -7.31
CA GLY A 117 -4.94 6.00 -6.47
C GLY A 117 -4.52 5.95 -5.00
N LEU A 118 -4.77 7.03 -4.27
CA LEU A 118 -4.60 7.08 -2.81
C LEU A 118 -5.98 7.24 -2.17
N LEU A 119 -6.40 6.27 -1.37
CA LEU A 119 -7.57 6.32 -0.51
C LEU A 119 -7.10 6.43 0.95
N THR A 120 -7.26 7.60 1.53
CA THR A 120 -6.86 7.88 2.90
C THR A 120 -7.96 8.63 3.65
N LYS A 121 -8.10 8.35 4.95
CA LYS A 121 -8.93 9.14 5.87
C LYS A 121 -8.30 10.49 6.21
N SER A 122 -6.98 10.60 6.02
CA SER A 122 -6.25 11.85 6.23
C SER A 122 -6.55 12.87 5.13
N THR A 123 -6.40 14.13 5.45
CA THR A 123 -6.56 15.20 4.44
C THR A 123 -5.43 15.20 3.42
N VAL A 124 -5.77 15.50 2.17
CA VAL A 124 -4.83 15.76 1.08
C VAL A 124 -5.03 17.20 0.64
N ASN A 125 -3.95 17.98 0.55
CA ASN A 125 -4.05 19.43 0.35
C ASN A 125 -4.97 20.13 1.36
N LYS A 126 -4.89 19.70 2.64
CA LYS A 126 -5.73 20.20 3.76
C LYS A 126 -7.24 19.95 3.62
N LYS A 127 -7.68 19.13 2.69
CA LYS A 127 -9.09 18.78 2.45
C LYS A 127 -9.29 17.25 2.51
N PRO A 128 -10.44 16.78 3.02
CA PRO A 128 -10.77 15.37 2.92
C PRO A 128 -11.03 15.00 1.46
N LEU A 129 -10.78 13.71 1.13
CA LEU A 129 -11.07 13.20 -0.21
C LEU A 129 -12.58 13.17 -0.47
N PRO A 130 -13.08 13.81 -1.55
CA PRO A 130 -14.49 13.80 -1.90
C PRO A 130 -15.03 12.39 -2.13
N THR A 131 -16.23 12.08 -1.67
CA THR A 131 -16.88 10.76 -1.88
C THR A 131 -17.00 10.40 -3.36
N LYS A 132 -17.34 11.39 -4.21
CA LYS A 132 -17.41 11.21 -5.67
C LYS A 132 -16.07 10.78 -6.25
N LEU A 133 -14.96 11.37 -5.80
CA LEU A 133 -13.61 10.98 -6.23
C LEU A 133 -13.30 9.54 -5.83
N LYS A 134 -13.59 9.15 -4.59
CA LYS A 134 -13.39 7.78 -4.09
C LYS A 134 -14.16 6.77 -4.96
N LYS A 135 -15.43 7.04 -5.25
CA LYS A 135 -16.26 6.20 -6.12
C LYS A 135 -15.68 6.08 -7.55
N ASN A 136 -15.26 7.20 -8.12
CA ASN A 136 -14.69 7.22 -9.47
C ASN A 136 -13.36 6.45 -9.54
N MET A 137 -12.49 6.56 -8.52
CA MET A 137 -11.27 5.77 -8.43
C MET A 137 -11.57 4.27 -8.38
N MET A 138 -12.54 3.86 -7.55
CA MET A 138 -12.92 2.45 -7.46
C MET A 138 -13.52 1.91 -8.75
N ASN A 139 -14.37 2.70 -9.41
CA ASN A 139 -14.91 2.34 -10.72
C ASN A 139 -13.80 2.17 -11.76
N LEU A 140 -12.80 3.06 -11.78
CA LEU A 140 -11.66 2.96 -12.68
C LEU A 140 -10.80 1.73 -12.36
N MET A 141 -10.49 1.50 -11.09
CA MET A 141 -9.68 0.36 -10.63
C MET A 141 -10.33 -0.97 -11.02
N ASN A 142 -11.65 -1.08 -10.86
CA ASN A 142 -12.41 -2.31 -11.06
C ASN A 142 -12.97 -2.48 -12.48
N ASN A 143 -12.65 -1.57 -13.40
CA ASN A 143 -13.14 -1.66 -14.78
C ASN A 143 -12.44 -2.81 -15.52
N ARG A 144 -13.19 -3.89 -15.81
CA ARG A 144 -12.67 -5.08 -16.50
C ARG A 144 -12.55 -4.95 -18.01
N GLU A 145 -13.22 -3.99 -18.61
CA GLU A 145 -13.13 -3.78 -20.05
C GLU A 145 -11.77 -3.20 -20.46
N ASN A 146 -11.21 -2.34 -19.61
CA ASN A 146 -10.01 -1.60 -19.98
C ASN A 146 -8.95 -1.44 -18.87
N ASN A 147 -9.12 -2.08 -17.71
CA ASN A 147 -8.19 -1.97 -16.57
C ASN A 147 -7.88 -3.31 -15.84
N VAL A 148 -8.07 -4.45 -16.48
CA VAL A 148 -7.71 -5.74 -15.86
C VAL A 148 -6.23 -5.77 -15.45
N ASN A 149 -5.35 -5.32 -16.32
CA ASN A 149 -3.90 -5.30 -16.13
C ASN A 149 -3.37 -3.97 -15.60
N GLY A 150 -4.23 -3.08 -15.10
CA GLY A 150 -3.81 -1.82 -14.52
C GLY A 150 -3.40 -0.73 -15.52
N LYS A 151 -3.88 -0.80 -16.77
CA LYS A 151 -3.53 0.13 -17.85
C LYS A 151 -3.86 1.59 -17.53
N ASN A 152 -4.97 1.83 -16.83
CA ASN A 152 -5.42 3.17 -16.45
C ASN A 152 -5.18 3.50 -14.98
N MET A 153 -5.22 2.49 -14.10
CA MET A 153 -4.88 2.59 -12.70
C MET A 153 -4.37 1.25 -12.20
N ARG A 154 -3.09 1.18 -11.92
CA ARG A 154 -2.43 -0.09 -11.55
C ARG A 154 -2.32 -0.30 -10.05
N PHE A 155 -2.07 0.75 -9.31
CA PHE A 155 -1.91 0.65 -7.86
C PHE A 155 -3.04 1.36 -7.13
N ILE A 156 -3.42 0.79 -5.98
CA ILE A 156 -4.25 1.48 -5.01
C ILE A 156 -3.58 1.44 -3.65
N ILE A 157 -3.39 2.62 -3.05
CA ILE A 157 -2.84 2.77 -1.72
C ILE A 157 -3.99 3.02 -0.77
N LEU A 158 -4.06 2.22 0.30
CA LEU A 158 -5.13 2.23 1.30
C LEU A 158 -4.54 2.48 2.69
N ASP A 159 -5.24 3.24 3.51
CA ASP A 159 -4.95 3.34 4.94
C ASP A 159 -5.97 2.59 5.81
N SER A 160 -5.79 2.65 7.13
CA SER A 160 -6.65 2.00 8.13
C SER A 160 -8.13 2.39 8.03
N GLY A 161 -8.46 3.54 7.44
CA GLY A 161 -9.85 3.99 7.22
C GLY A 161 -10.59 3.20 6.14
N PHE A 162 -9.87 2.39 5.36
CA PHE A 162 -10.40 1.59 4.26
C PHE A 162 -10.23 0.08 4.47
N LYS A 163 -10.11 -0.37 5.72
CA LYS A 163 -10.17 -1.79 6.07
C LYS A 163 -11.49 -2.42 5.67
N GLU A 164 -12.56 -1.63 5.54
CA GLU A 164 -13.92 -2.05 5.24
C GLU A 164 -14.54 -1.21 4.12
N GLY A 165 -15.55 -1.76 3.45
CA GLY A 165 -16.39 -1.01 2.53
C GLY A 165 -15.83 -0.81 1.11
N ILE A 166 -14.71 -1.44 0.74
CA ILE A 166 -14.20 -1.43 -0.63
C ILE A 166 -13.81 -2.84 -1.07
N ASP A 167 -13.97 -3.12 -2.35
CA ASP A 167 -13.55 -4.35 -3.01
C ASP A 167 -12.66 -3.99 -4.20
N VAL A 168 -11.53 -4.67 -4.33
CA VAL A 168 -10.58 -4.42 -5.43
C VAL A 168 -10.45 -5.70 -6.25
N PHE A 169 -10.73 -5.60 -7.55
CA PHE A 169 -10.79 -6.74 -8.47
C PHE A 169 -9.52 -6.90 -9.30
N ASP A 170 -9.25 -8.14 -9.69
CA ASP A 170 -8.15 -8.53 -10.59
C ASP A 170 -6.78 -8.08 -10.08
N VAL A 171 -6.59 -8.19 -8.76
CA VAL A 171 -5.33 -7.88 -8.08
C VAL A 171 -4.48 -9.15 -7.99
N LYS A 172 -3.21 -9.06 -8.36
CA LYS A 172 -2.24 -10.16 -8.23
C LYS A 172 -1.34 -10.00 -7.02
N TYR A 173 -1.05 -8.76 -6.62
CA TYR A 173 -0.10 -8.45 -5.56
C TYR A 173 -0.71 -7.56 -4.48
N MET A 174 -0.45 -7.92 -3.23
CA MET A 174 -0.80 -7.12 -2.06
C MET A 174 0.43 -6.89 -1.20
N HIS A 175 0.67 -5.63 -0.86
CA HIS A 175 1.78 -5.20 -0.03
C HIS A 175 1.24 -4.63 1.29
N ILE A 176 1.62 -5.21 2.41
CA ILE A 176 1.23 -4.80 3.76
C ILE A 176 2.47 -4.23 4.44
N LEU A 177 2.54 -2.91 4.59
CA LEU A 177 3.74 -2.22 5.07
C LEU A 177 3.98 -2.36 6.56
N GLU A 178 2.92 -2.56 7.32
CA GLU A 178 3.03 -2.85 8.75
C GLU A 178 2.37 -4.20 9.03
N PRO A 179 3.09 -5.15 9.65
CA PRO A 179 2.49 -6.40 10.08
C PRO A 179 1.27 -6.14 10.95
N LEU A 180 0.15 -6.76 10.60
CA LEU A 180 -1.12 -6.57 11.30
C LEU A 180 -1.10 -7.36 12.62
N ILE A 181 -1.65 -6.77 13.68
CA ILE A 181 -1.51 -7.29 15.04
C ILE A 181 -2.39 -8.52 15.23
N THR A 182 -3.63 -8.47 14.71
CA THR A 182 -4.60 -9.53 14.91
C THR A 182 -4.88 -10.32 13.62
N LYS A 183 -5.26 -11.60 13.78
CA LYS A 183 -5.70 -12.45 12.66
C LYS A 183 -6.93 -11.84 11.97
N SER A 184 -7.84 -11.26 12.72
CA SER A 184 -9.06 -10.62 12.21
C SER A 184 -8.71 -9.45 11.29
N GLU A 185 -7.83 -8.54 11.71
CA GLU A 185 -7.38 -7.42 10.87
C GLU A 185 -6.73 -7.91 9.59
N ARG A 186 -5.85 -8.90 9.69
CA ARG A 186 -5.20 -9.50 8.52
C ARG A 186 -6.22 -10.07 7.54
N THR A 187 -7.19 -10.84 8.03
CA THR A 187 -8.26 -11.41 7.19
C THR A 187 -9.09 -10.32 6.53
N GLN A 188 -9.42 -9.24 7.25
CA GLN A 188 -10.16 -8.11 6.70
C GLN A 188 -9.39 -7.40 5.58
N VAL A 189 -8.11 -7.12 5.79
CA VAL A 189 -7.27 -6.43 4.78
C VAL A 189 -7.09 -7.31 3.54
N ILE A 190 -6.74 -8.59 3.71
CA ILE A 190 -6.58 -9.54 2.59
C ILE A 190 -7.90 -9.72 1.85
N GLY A 191 -9.03 -9.76 2.58
CA GLY A 191 -10.36 -9.86 2.02
C GLY A 191 -10.73 -8.75 1.02
N ARG A 192 -9.98 -7.65 0.96
CA ARG A 192 -10.18 -6.59 -0.06
C ARG A 192 -9.79 -7.04 -1.47
N GLY A 193 -8.80 -7.92 -1.57
CA GLY A 193 -8.31 -8.46 -2.84
C GLY A 193 -8.78 -9.89 -3.14
N THR A 194 -9.51 -10.56 -2.21
CA THR A 194 -9.94 -11.96 -2.36
C THR A 194 -11.45 -12.13 -2.36
N ARG A 195 -12.17 -11.20 -2.95
CA ARG A 195 -13.64 -11.30 -3.07
C ARG A 195 -14.08 -12.40 -4.03
N TYR A 196 -15.28 -12.93 -3.80
CA TYR A 196 -15.88 -13.89 -4.73
C TYR A 196 -15.85 -13.37 -6.17
N CYS A 197 -15.32 -14.15 -7.09
CA CYS A 197 -15.03 -13.76 -8.47
C CYS A 197 -14.12 -12.52 -8.60
N GLY A 198 -13.37 -12.16 -7.55
CA GLY A 198 -12.52 -10.97 -7.52
C GLY A 198 -11.42 -10.97 -8.57
N GLN A 199 -10.87 -12.12 -8.93
CA GLN A 199 -9.80 -12.30 -9.92
C GLN A 199 -10.28 -12.84 -11.27
N ALA A 200 -11.59 -12.84 -11.55
CA ALA A 200 -12.15 -13.45 -12.76
C ALA A 200 -11.68 -12.79 -14.08
N GLY A 201 -11.10 -11.59 -14.03
CA GLY A 201 -10.45 -10.94 -15.18
C GLY A 201 -9.04 -11.45 -15.46
N LEU A 202 -8.40 -12.14 -14.50
CA LEU A 202 -7.05 -12.69 -14.66
C LEU A 202 -7.10 -14.09 -15.29
N PRO A 203 -6.03 -14.54 -15.97
CA PRO A 203 -5.92 -15.91 -16.45
C PRO A 203 -6.06 -16.91 -15.30
N PHE A 204 -6.89 -17.92 -15.48
CA PHE A 204 -7.05 -19.01 -14.52
C PHE A 204 -5.98 -20.07 -14.75
N ASN A 205 -5.25 -20.44 -13.70
CA ASN A 205 -4.33 -21.59 -13.74
C ASN A 205 -5.05 -22.80 -13.12
N PRO A 206 -5.28 -23.90 -13.89
CA PRO A 206 -5.97 -25.08 -13.36
C PRO A 206 -5.30 -25.73 -12.14
N ASN A 207 -3.99 -25.57 -12.00
CA ASN A 207 -3.21 -26.18 -10.91
C ASN A 207 -3.14 -25.30 -9.66
N GLU A 208 -3.16 -23.97 -9.82
CA GLU A 208 -2.94 -22.98 -8.74
C GLU A 208 -4.17 -22.09 -8.48
N GLY A 209 -5.15 -22.09 -9.37
CA GLY A 209 -6.29 -21.19 -9.33
C GLY A 209 -5.92 -19.74 -9.72
N TRP A 210 -6.41 -18.78 -8.95
CA TRP A 210 -6.07 -17.37 -9.05
C TRP A 210 -5.23 -16.97 -7.82
N PRO A 211 -3.89 -16.99 -7.90
CA PRO A 211 -3.06 -16.63 -6.76
C PRO A 211 -3.12 -15.13 -6.46
N LEU A 212 -3.21 -14.80 -5.17
CA LEU A 212 -2.92 -13.47 -4.63
C LEU A 212 -1.63 -13.56 -3.81
N TYR A 213 -0.57 -12.90 -4.29
CA TYR A 213 0.71 -12.86 -3.60
C TYR A 213 0.72 -11.73 -2.58
N ILE A 214 1.00 -12.07 -1.31
CA ILE A 214 0.96 -11.13 -0.20
C ILE A 214 2.37 -10.94 0.35
N TYR A 215 2.87 -9.70 0.29
CA TYR A 215 4.15 -9.28 0.85
C TYR A 215 3.91 -8.46 2.11
N THR A 216 4.53 -8.85 3.20
CA THR A 216 4.48 -8.10 4.47
C THR A 216 5.87 -7.59 4.79
N TYR A 217 5.97 -6.29 5.06
CA TYR A 217 7.24 -5.61 5.32
C TYR A 217 7.41 -5.36 6.80
N ASP A 218 8.55 -5.78 7.34
CA ASP A 218 8.94 -5.51 8.71
C ASP A 218 10.38 -5.01 8.77
N ILE A 219 10.79 -4.44 9.91
CA ILE A 219 12.16 -3.96 10.13
C ILE A 219 12.74 -4.76 11.29
N LYS A 220 13.94 -5.29 11.13
CA LYS A 220 14.72 -5.83 12.24
C LYS A 220 15.21 -4.68 13.12
N TYR A 221 14.98 -4.80 14.42
CA TYR A 221 15.50 -3.88 15.42
C TYR A 221 16.93 -4.26 15.82
N ASP A 222 17.17 -5.55 15.95
CA ASP A 222 18.47 -6.21 16.11
C ASP A 222 18.44 -7.56 15.36
N ASP A 223 19.47 -8.38 15.53
CA ASP A 223 19.58 -9.67 14.81
C ASP A 223 18.46 -10.66 15.17
N ASN A 224 17.74 -10.45 16.29
CA ASN A 224 16.81 -11.42 16.85
C ASN A 224 15.37 -10.93 16.96
N ILE A 225 15.10 -9.62 16.91
CA ILE A 225 13.78 -9.03 17.17
C ILE A 225 13.37 -8.09 16.04
N THR A 226 12.17 -8.29 15.49
CA THR A 226 11.56 -7.35 14.54
C THR A 226 10.82 -6.24 15.29
N VAL A 227 10.58 -5.12 14.60
CA VAL A 227 9.76 -4.03 15.14
C VAL A 227 8.35 -4.50 15.47
N HIS A 228 7.80 -5.44 14.70
CA HIS A 228 6.50 -6.01 14.95
C HIS A 228 6.45 -6.86 16.25
N GLU A 229 7.46 -7.69 16.49
CA GLU A 229 7.58 -8.45 17.74
C GLU A 229 7.75 -7.52 18.93
N LEU A 230 8.57 -6.48 18.78
CA LEU A 230 8.73 -5.45 19.81
C LEU A 230 7.40 -4.75 20.10
N PHE A 231 6.65 -4.40 19.05
CA PHE A 231 5.33 -3.78 19.17
C PHE A 231 4.35 -4.70 19.91
N LYS A 232 4.29 -5.98 19.58
CA LYS A 232 3.45 -6.97 20.27
C LYS A 232 3.81 -7.11 21.73
N LYS A 233 5.09 -7.18 22.05
CA LYS A 233 5.58 -7.26 23.43
C LYS A 233 5.09 -6.09 24.30
N TYR A 234 5.01 -4.89 23.72
CA TYR A 234 4.54 -3.70 24.44
C TYR A 234 3.01 -3.51 24.39
N SER A 235 2.30 -4.20 23.51
CA SER A 235 0.84 -4.10 23.41
C SER A 235 0.09 -5.09 24.28
N ASN A 236 0.78 -6.00 24.99
CA ASN A 236 0.20 -7.08 25.81
C ASN A 236 -0.76 -8.01 25.06
N GLU A 237 -0.67 -8.09 23.73
CA GLU A 237 -1.44 -9.08 22.98
C GLU A 237 -0.72 -10.43 22.96
N SER A 238 -1.46 -11.50 23.23
CA SER A 238 -0.95 -12.87 23.12
C SER A 238 -0.52 -13.12 21.66
N ILE A 239 0.74 -13.46 21.48
CA ILE A 239 1.36 -13.73 20.18
C ILE A 239 0.72 -15.00 19.61
N SER A 240 -0.21 -14.86 18.66
CA SER A 240 -0.45 -15.95 17.74
C SER A 240 0.74 -15.99 16.77
N VAL A 241 1.59 -17.00 16.95
CA VAL A 241 2.77 -17.21 16.08
C VAL A 241 2.31 -17.37 14.65
N PHE A 242 2.57 -16.38 13.81
CA PHE A 242 2.46 -16.51 12.36
C PHE A 242 3.86 -16.81 11.84
N ASN A 243 4.06 -18.01 11.34
CA ASN A 243 5.23 -18.31 10.54
C ASN A 243 5.14 -17.46 9.26
N PHE A 244 5.93 -16.41 9.19
CA PHE A 244 6.14 -15.67 7.95
C PHE A 244 7.23 -16.38 7.18
N ILE A 245 6.86 -17.03 6.09
CA ILE A 245 7.83 -17.45 5.09
C ILE A 245 8.17 -16.16 4.33
N VAL A 246 9.34 -15.64 4.59
CA VAL A 246 9.98 -14.64 3.74
C VAL A 246 10.74 -15.44 2.69
N ASN A 247 10.16 -15.53 1.51
CA ASN A 247 10.87 -15.98 0.30
C ASN A 247 11.28 -14.75 -0.50
#